data_c7722de9c4e885e66d2b6e6da41afad2
#
_entry.id   c7722de9c4e885e66d2b6e6da41afad2
#
_cell.length_a   1.000
_cell.length_b   1.000
_cell.length_c   1.000
_cell.angle_alpha   90.00
_cell.angle_beta   90.00
_cell.angle_gamma   90.00
#
_symmetry.space_group_name_H-M   'P 1'
#
loop_
_entity.id
_entity.type
_entity.pdbx_description
1 polymer ?
#
loop_
_entity_poly.entity_id
_entity_poly.type
_entity_poly.pdbx_seq_one_letter_code
_entity_poly.pdbx_strand_id
1 'polypeptide(L)' 'MKNNEYNPNEDISEEIRFSDAEQIELILEEANAYNLRSEVENQATKFMEENSNLSKLDATVMAYSEWIK' A
#
# COMPACT_ATOMS: atom_id res chain seq x y z
N MET A 1 14.83 11.09 33.08
CA MET A 1 14.64 10.81 32.77
C MET A 1 14.10 10.52 32.25
N LYS A 2 14.00 10.73 32.12
CA LYS A 2 13.62 10.47 31.72
C LYS A 2 13.53 10.15 31.04
N ASN A 3 13.61 10.15 30.96
CA ASN A 3 13.65 9.81 30.41
C ASN A 3 13.52 9.23 29.87
N ASN A 4 13.35 8.96 30.04
CA ASN A 4 13.26 8.41 29.54
C ASN A 4 12.77 7.55 29.12
N GLU A 5 13.00 6.79 29.11
CA GLU A 5 11.80 5.96 29.00
C GLU A 5 11.03 6.31 27.77
N TYR A 6 11.16 7.46 27.38
CA TYR A 6 10.68 7.88 26.08
C TYR A 6 11.46 7.14 25.00
N ASN A 7 10.76 6.56 24.04
CA ASN A 7 11.37 5.80 22.97
C ASN A 7 11.06 6.50 21.62
N PRO A 8 11.98 7.34 21.16
CA PRO A 8 11.71 8.08 19.91
C PRO A 8 11.53 7.19 18.69
N ASN A 9 12.18 6.04 18.66
CA ASN A 9 12.02 5.14 17.52
C ASN A 9 10.60 4.60 17.42
N GLU A 10 10.05 4.27 18.56
CA GLU A 10 8.70 3.74 18.62
C GLU A 10 7.70 4.81 18.20
N ASP A 11 7.88 6.03 18.71
CA ASP A 11 7.00 7.13 18.37
C ASP A 11 7.04 7.42 16.86
N ILE A 12 8.23 7.47 16.31
CA ILE A 12 8.40 7.79 14.91
C ILE A 12 7.72 6.73 14.05
N SER A 13 7.86 5.47 14.41
CA SER A 13 7.22 4.39 13.67
C SER A 13 5.71 4.56 13.61
N GLU A 14 5.11 4.93 14.74
CA GLU A 14 3.66 5.10 14.77
C GLU A 14 3.22 6.32 13.99
N GLU A 15 4.02 7.38 14.03
CA GLU A 15 3.66 8.61 13.36
C GLU A 15 3.71 8.49 11.85
N ILE A 16 4.59 7.64 11.33
CA ILE A 16 4.73 7.51 9.88
C ILE A 16 4.01 6.29 9.34
N ARG A 17 3.16 5.67 10.16
CA ARG A 17 2.38 4.54 9.70
C ARG A 17 1.23 5.05 8.84
N PHE A 18 1.08 4.47 7.67
CA PHE A 18 0.02 4.86 6.73
C PHE A 18 -1.16 3.92 6.86
N SER A 19 -2.36 4.47 6.70
CA SER A 19 -3.55 3.64 6.60
C SER A 19 -3.50 2.82 5.31
N ASP A 20 -4.37 1.82 5.22
CA ASP A 20 -4.44 1.03 4.00
C ASP A 20 -4.76 1.90 2.79
N ALA A 21 -5.68 2.85 2.95
CA ALA A 21 -6.05 3.73 1.85
C ALA A 21 -4.86 4.56 1.39
N GLU A 22 -4.06 5.04 2.34
CA GLU A 22 -2.89 5.83 1.98
C GLU A 22 -1.84 4.98 1.29
N GLN A 23 -1.66 3.75 1.76
CA GLN A 23 -0.70 2.86 1.12
C GLN A 23 -1.12 2.53 -0.30
N ILE A 24 -2.41 2.29 -0.51
CA ILE A 24 -2.95 2.01 -1.84
C ILE A 24 -2.68 3.19 -2.75
N GLU A 25 -2.95 4.39 -2.26
CA GLU A 25 -2.75 5.58 -3.09
C GLU A 25 -1.28 5.77 -3.45
N LEU A 26 -0.38 5.52 -2.52
CA LEU A 26 1.05 5.63 -2.80
C LEU A 26 1.47 4.65 -3.90
N ILE A 27 0.95 3.43 -3.84
CA ILE A 27 1.26 2.42 -4.85
C ILE A 27 0.72 2.86 -6.21
N LEU A 28 -0.50 3.39 -6.23
CA LEU A 28 -1.10 3.82 -7.48
C LEU A 28 -0.41 5.05 -8.06
N GLU A 29 0.10 5.94 -7.20
CA GLU A 29 0.88 7.07 -7.69
C GLU A 29 2.18 6.60 -8.32
N GLU A 30 2.79 5.59 -7.72
CA GLU A 30 4.00 5.00 -8.29
C GLU A 30 3.69 4.38 -9.65
N ALA A 31 2.59 3.65 -9.74
CA ALA A 31 2.17 3.06 -11.01
C ALA A 31 1.88 4.14 -12.04
N ASN A 32 1.33 5.27 -11.60
CA ASN A 32 1.03 6.38 -12.49
C ASN A 32 2.30 6.96 -13.12
N ALA A 33 3.41 6.91 -12.39
CA ALA A 33 4.68 7.38 -12.92
C ALA A 33 5.11 6.56 -14.15
N TYR A 34 4.60 5.34 -14.26
CA TYR A 34 4.87 4.47 -15.41
C TYR A 34 3.70 4.43 -16.38
N ASN A 35 2.69 5.28 -16.16
CA ASN A 35 1.46 5.29 -16.96
C ASN A 35 0.68 3.98 -16.84
N LEU A 36 0.74 3.36 -15.68
CA LEU A 36 0.12 2.05 -15.46
C LEU A 36 -0.92 2.07 -14.34
N ARG A 37 -1.37 3.26 -13.92
CA ARG A 37 -2.32 3.35 -12.82
C ARG A 37 -3.61 2.59 -13.12
N SER A 38 -4.18 2.82 -14.30
CA SER A 38 -5.44 2.16 -14.67
C SER A 38 -5.28 0.65 -14.76
N GLU A 39 -4.15 0.22 -15.31
CA GLU A 39 -3.89 -1.20 -15.46
C GLU A 39 -3.78 -1.87 -14.07
N VAL A 40 -3.08 -1.21 -13.16
CA VAL A 40 -2.94 -1.77 -11.81
C VAL A 40 -4.28 -1.80 -11.10
N GLU A 41 -5.06 -0.72 -11.22
CA GLU A 41 -6.38 -0.68 -10.61
C GLU A 41 -7.30 -1.77 -11.14
N ASN A 42 -7.30 -1.95 -12.45
CA ASN A 42 -8.15 -2.97 -13.08
C ASN A 42 -7.72 -4.37 -12.65
N GLN A 43 -6.43 -4.60 -12.60
CA GLN A 43 -5.92 -5.90 -12.19
C GLN A 43 -6.24 -6.17 -10.73
N ALA A 44 -6.13 -5.16 -9.87
CA ALA A 44 -6.46 -5.33 -8.46
C ALA A 44 -7.94 -5.69 -8.30
N THR A 45 -8.80 -5.03 -9.06
CA THR A 45 -10.23 -5.33 -9.03
C THR A 45 -10.49 -6.78 -9.43
N LYS A 46 -9.80 -7.23 -10.47
CA LYS A 46 -9.93 -8.60 -10.92
C LYS A 46 -9.52 -9.59 -9.84
N PHE A 47 -8.39 -9.32 -9.19
CA PHE A 47 -7.94 -10.20 -8.11
C PHE A 47 -8.98 -10.30 -7.00
N MET A 48 -9.59 -9.16 -6.65
CA MET A 48 -10.61 -9.16 -5.60
C MET A 48 -11.87 -9.89 -6.02
N GLU A 49 -12.22 -9.82 -7.29
CA GLU A 49 -13.37 -10.55 -7.80
C GLU A 49 -13.13 -12.06 -7.78
N GLU A 50 -11.92 -12.46 -8.04
CA GLU A 50 -11.55 -13.87 -8.05
C GLU A 50 -11.35 -14.41 -6.65
N ASN A 51 -11.03 -13.56 -5.69
CA ASN A 51 -10.79 -13.98 -4.31
C ASN A 51 -11.41 -12.96 -3.37
N SER A 52 -12.60 -13.26 -2.87
CA SER A 52 -13.35 -12.33 -2.04
C SER A 52 -12.70 -12.07 -0.69
N ASN A 53 -11.75 -12.90 -0.29
CA ASN A 53 -11.03 -12.71 0.98
C ASN A 53 -9.84 -11.79 0.84
N LEU A 54 -9.51 -11.40 -0.36
CA LEU A 54 -8.33 -10.57 -0.62
C LEU A 54 -8.66 -9.11 -0.33
N SER A 55 -7.83 -8.45 0.48
CA SER A 55 -8.04 -7.04 0.77
C SER A 55 -7.64 -6.20 -0.43
N LYS A 56 -8.17 -4.98 -0.48
CA LYS A 56 -7.82 -4.09 -1.57
C LYS A 56 -6.33 -3.76 -1.57
N LEU A 57 -5.74 -3.60 -0.38
CA LEU A 57 -4.31 -3.33 -0.29
C LEU A 57 -3.51 -4.50 -0.87
N ASP A 58 -3.84 -5.72 -0.45
CA ASP A 58 -3.11 -6.89 -0.95
C ASP A 58 -3.30 -7.04 -2.45
N ALA A 59 -4.53 -6.83 -2.93
CA ALA A 59 -4.80 -6.93 -4.36
C ALA A 59 -4.01 -5.89 -5.14
N THR A 60 -3.90 -4.68 -4.60
CA THR A 60 -3.15 -3.62 -5.26
C THR A 60 -1.66 -3.94 -5.30
N VAL A 61 -1.13 -4.47 -4.20
CA VAL A 61 0.28 -4.86 -4.16
C VAL A 61 0.55 -5.95 -5.19
N MET A 62 -0.32 -6.94 -5.26
CA MET A 62 -0.17 -8.03 -6.22
C MET A 62 -0.25 -7.52 -7.65
N ALA A 63 -1.20 -6.62 -7.91
CA ALA A 63 -1.37 -6.07 -9.24
C ALA A 63 -0.16 -5.24 -9.65
N TYR A 64 0.34 -4.44 -8.73
CA TYR A 64 1.54 -3.65 -8.99
C TYR A 64 2.72 -4.56 -9.37
N SER A 65 2.87 -5.66 -8.64
CA SER A 65 3.95 -6.59 -8.89
C SER A 65 3.84 -7.25 -10.27
N GLU A 66 2.60 -7.45 -10.73
CA GLU A 66 2.39 -8.04 -12.06
C GLU A 66 2.83 -7.09 -13.17
N TRP A 67 2.54 -5.82 -13.01
CA TRP A 67 2.81 -4.84 -14.06
C TRP A 67 4.21 -4.26 -14.01
N ILE A 68 4.77 -4.12 -12.82
CA ILE A 68 6.07 -3.49 -12.64
C ILE A 68 7.04 -4.54 -12.11
N LYS A 69 7.81 -5.11 -13.00
CA LYS A 69 8.72 -6.20 -12.66
C LYS A 69 10.18 -5.84 -12.79
#